data_8a303558f46feed023102dcf73104acd
#
_entry.id   8a303558f46feed023102dcf73104acd
#
_cell.length_a   1.000
_cell.length_b   1.000
_cell.length_c   1.000
_cell.angle_alpha   90.00
_cell.angle_beta   90.00
_cell.angle_gamma   90.00
#
_symmetry.space_group_name_H-M   'P 1'
#
loop_
_entity.id
_entity.type
_entity.pdbx_description
1 polymer ?
#
loop_
_entity_poly.entity_id
_entity_poly.type
_entity_poly.pdbx_seq_one_letter_code
_entity_poly.pdbx_strand_id
1 'polypeptide(L)'
;GPFSPERTGGLPCGDLVKLCFSGKYTLAEMKKKISGKGGLVAYLGTNDAREVQKLIDAGDEKAKLIFSAMAYQIAKEIGQMATVLKGEVDAIVMTGGVSYSENLTNQVKEMVSFIAPYMVIPGEDEMLALAEGTVRVLNGEEKAKIYENEVKL
;
A
#
# COMPACT_ATOMS: atom_id res chain seq x y z
N GLY A 1 0.06 7.45 -4.43
CA GLY A 1 0.47 6.06 -4.22
C GLY A 1 -0.37 5.07 -5.00
N PRO A 2 -0.07 3.77 -4.95
CA PRO A 2 -0.82 2.72 -5.64
C PRO A 2 -2.24 2.61 -5.07
N PHE A 3 -3.16 2.04 -5.83
CA PHE A 3 -4.42 1.63 -5.21
C PHE A 3 -4.18 0.45 -4.26
N SER A 4 -5.03 0.32 -3.27
CA SER A 4 -4.93 -0.67 -2.21
C SER A 4 -6.23 -1.49 -2.13
N PRO A 5 -6.41 -2.39 -1.16
CA PRO A 5 -7.69 -3.06 -0.98
C PRO A 5 -8.91 -2.11 -0.91
N GLU A 6 -8.79 -0.93 -0.29
CA GLU A 6 -9.93 -0.01 -0.06
C GLU A 6 -9.74 1.41 -0.61
N ARG A 7 -8.55 1.74 -1.16
CA ARG A 7 -8.21 3.10 -1.62
C ARG A 7 -7.97 3.12 -3.11
N THR A 8 -8.37 4.21 -3.76
CA THR A 8 -8.20 4.37 -5.21
C THR A 8 -6.74 4.56 -5.64
N GLY A 9 -5.87 5.00 -4.73
CA GLY A 9 -4.55 5.47 -5.12
C GLY A 9 -4.60 6.76 -5.93
N GLY A 10 -3.59 6.96 -6.77
CA GLY A 10 -3.52 8.11 -7.68
C GLY A 10 -4.63 8.09 -8.72
N LEU A 11 -5.27 9.23 -8.92
CA LEU A 11 -6.35 9.41 -9.90
C LEU A 11 -6.00 10.52 -10.88
N PRO A 12 -6.47 10.44 -12.15
CA PRO A 12 -6.43 11.57 -13.07
C PRO A 12 -7.25 12.74 -12.53
N CYS A 13 -6.59 13.85 -12.19
CA CYS A 13 -7.23 15.00 -11.54
C CYS A 13 -8.41 15.55 -12.34
N GLY A 14 -8.28 15.63 -13.68
CA GLY A 14 -9.34 16.15 -14.54
C GLY A 14 -10.63 15.34 -14.50
N ASP A 15 -10.53 14.01 -14.43
CA ASP A 15 -11.70 13.15 -14.37
C ASP A 15 -12.31 13.15 -12.96
N LEU A 16 -11.47 13.24 -11.93
CA LEU A 16 -11.95 13.41 -10.55
C LEU A 16 -12.75 14.70 -10.41
N VAL A 17 -12.24 15.82 -10.92
CA VAL A 17 -12.96 17.13 -10.90
C VAL A 17 -14.30 17.01 -11.63
N LYS A 18 -14.33 16.46 -12.84
CA LYS A 18 -15.59 16.24 -13.57
C LYS A 18 -16.59 15.43 -12.76
N LEU A 19 -16.14 14.39 -12.08
CA LEU A 19 -16.99 13.54 -11.25
C LEU A 19 -17.51 14.28 -10.03
N CYS A 20 -16.67 15.07 -9.33
CA CYS A 20 -17.04 15.86 -8.18
C CYS A 20 -18.12 16.90 -8.52
N PHE A 21 -18.03 17.54 -9.68
CA PHE A 21 -18.98 18.57 -10.12
C PHE A 21 -20.12 18.02 -10.99
N SER A 22 -20.24 16.72 -11.14
CA SER A 22 -21.31 16.09 -11.95
C SER A 22 -22.70 16.16 -11.29
N GLY A 23 -22.79 16.51 -10.02
CA GLY A 23 -24.02 16.42 -9.22
C GLY A 23 -24.47 15.00 -8.86
N LYS A 24 -23.70 13.97 -9.25
CA LYS A 24 -24.04 12.56 -9.01
C LYS A 24 -23.71 12.09 -7.59
N TYR A 25 -22.79 12.75 -6.92
CA TYR A 25 -22.26 12.34 -5.62
C TYR A 25 -22.12 13.55 -4.69
N THR A 26 -22.44 13.33 -3.44
CA THR A 26 -22.12 14.26 -2.36
C THR A 26 -20.62 14.20 -2.00
N LEU A 27 -20.12 15.20 -1.28
CA LEU A 27 -18.75 15.20 -0.75
C LEU A 27 -18.46 13.94 0.09
N ALA A 28 -19.41 13.52 0.93
CA ALA A 28 -19.24 12.33 1.77
C ALA A 28 -19.13 11.04 0.95
N GLU A 29 -19.94 10.91 -0.10
CA GLU A 29 -19.87 9.77 -1.02
C GLU A 29 -18.55 9.75 -1.81
N MET A 30 -18.09 10.92 -2.28
CA MET A 30 -16.81 11.01 -2.98
C MET A 30 -15.64 10.64 -2.07
N LYS A 31 -15.61 11.10 -0.82
CA LYS A 31 -14.60 10.69 0.16
C LYS A 31 -14.59 9.17 0.38
N LYS A 32 -15.78 8.55 0.49
CA LYS A 32 -15.90 7.09 0.62
C LYS A 32 -15.43 6.35 -0.64
N LYS A 33 -15.67 6.89 -1.83
CA LYS A 33 -15.16 6.31 -3.09
C LYS A 33 -13.64 6.34 -3.14
N ILE A 34 -13.01 7.39 -2.63
CA ILE A 34 -11.55 7.54 -2.59
C ILE A 34 -10.94 6.61 -1.53
N SER A 35 -11.56 6.50 -0.36
CA SER A 35 -11.05 5.70 0.77
C SER A 35 -12.18 4.97 1.46
N GLY A 36 -12.09 3.65 1.53
CA GLY A 36 -13.07 2.72 2.10
C GLY A 36 -13.92 1.97 1.07
N LYS A 37 -14.17 2.56 -0.12
CA LYS A 37 -14.89 1.91 -1.23
C LYS A 37 -14.13 2.02 -2.56
N GLY A 38 -12.84 2.31 -2.50
CA GLY A 38 -11.94 2.29 -3.64
C GLY A 38 -11.24 0.95 -3.82
N GLY A 39 -10.23 0.91 -4.64
CA GLY A 39 -9.34 -0.23 -4.79
C GLY A 39 -10.03 -1.55 -5.14
N LEU A 40 -9.60 -2.64 -4.50
CA LEU A 40 -10.18 -3.97 -4.72
C LEU A 40 -11.69 -3.99 -4.45
N VAL A 41 -12.15 -3.28 -3.40
CA VAL A 41 -13.59 -3.17 -3.09
C VAL A 41 -14.37 -2.62 -4.28
N ALA A 42 -13.86 -1.58 -4.95
CA ALA A 42 -14.54 -0.99 -6.10
C ALA A 42 -14.61 -1.93 -7.30
N TYR A 43 -13.58 -2.73 -7.53
CA TYR A 43 -13.46 -3.59 -8.70
C TYR A 43 -14.03 -4.99 -8.49
N LEU A 44 -13.88 -5.55 -7.30
CA LEU A 44 -14.14 -6.97 -6.99
C LEU A 44 -15.12 -7.17 -5.82
N GLY A 45 -15.52 -6.10 -5.12
CA GLY A 45 -16.47 -6.17 -4.01
C GLY A 45 -15.89 -6.62 -2.68
N THR A 46 -14.59 -6.90 -2.60
CA THR A 46 -13.91 -7.36 -1.38
C THR A 46 -12.59 -6.62 -1.17
N ASN A 47 -12.20 -6.43 0.08
CA ASN A 47 -10.88 -5.94 0.50
C ASN A 47 -9.94 -7.07 0.94
N ASP A 48 -10.42 -8.32 0.99
CA ASP A 48 -9.65 -9.47 1.42
C ASP A 48 -8.86 -10.09 0.26
N ALA A 49 -7.54 -9.94 0.29
CA ALA A 49 -6.65 -10.51 -0.73
C ALA A 49 -6.76 -12.05 -0.83
N ARG A 50 -7.18 -12.74 0.24
CA ARG A 50 -7.40 -14.19 0.23
C ARG A 50 -8.63 -14.57 -0.58
N GLU A 51 -9.68 -13.76 -0.53
CA GLU A 51 -10.87 -13.95 -1.38
C GLU A 51 -10.54 -13.67 -2.84
N VAL A 52 -9.76 -12.62 -3.12
CA VAL A 52 -9.29 -12.34 -4.48
C VAL A 52 -8.45 -13.50 -5.01
N GLN A 53 -7.56 -14.09 -4.19
CA GLN A 53 -6.78 -15.25 -4.61
C GLN A 53 -7.67 -16.45 -4.97
N LYS A 54 -8.72 -16.73 -4.19
CA LYS A 54 -9.69 -17.79 -4.51
C LYS A 54 -10.38 -17.57 -5.86
N LEU A 55 -10.73 -16.31 -6.18
CA LEU A 55 -11.31 -15.97 -7.49
C LEU A 55 -10.30 -16.23 -8.62
N ILE A 56 -9.04 -15.87 -8.42
CA ILE A 56 -7.97 -16.13 -9.39
C ILE A 56 -7.78 -17.63 -9.61
N ASP A 57 -7.74 -18.42 -8.53
CA ASP A 57 -7.58 -19.87 -8.57
C ASP A 57 -8.79 -20.54 -9.27
N ALA A 58 -9.96 -19.94 -9.18
CA ALA A 58 -11.17 -20.36 -9.90
C ALA A 58 -11.20 -19.91 -11.38
N GLY A 59 -10.17 -19.19 -11.85
CA GLY A 59 -10.05 -18.76 -13.24
C GLY A 59 -10.73 -17.42 -13.55
N ASP A 60 -11.01 -16.58 -12.55
CA ASP A 60 -11.54 -15.23 -12.78
C ASP A 60 -10.46 -14.31 -13.34
N GLU A 61 -10.49 -14.09 -14.66
CA GLU A 61 -9.53 -13.23 -15.36
C GLU A 61 -9.62 -11.76 -14.93
N LYS A 62 -10.78 -11.28 -14.50
CA LYS A 62 -10.93 -9.92 -13.97
C LYS A 62 -10.21 -9.78 -12.63
N ALA A 63 -10.41 -10.73 -11.73
CA ALA A 63 -9.72 -10.74 -10.44
C ALA A 63 -8.19 -10.78 -10.64
N LYS A 64 -7.71 -11.63 -11.53
CA LYS A 64 -6.30 -11.73 -11.90
C LYS A 64 -5.76 -10.40 -12.44
N LEU A 65 -6.47 -9.79 -13.41
CA LEU A 65 -6.07 -8.50 -13.99
C LEU A 65 -5.97 -7.40 -12.92
N ILE A 66 -7.00 -7.26 -12.07
CA ILE A 66 -7.05 -6.21 -11.05
C ILE A 66 -5.96 -6.42 -10.00
N PHE A 67 -5.72 -7.66 -9.58
CA PHE A 67 -4.69 -7.97 -8.60
C PHE A 67 -3.29 -7.71 -9.15
N SER A 68 -3.03 -8.10 -10.39
CA SER A 68 -1.76 -7.81 -11.08
C SER A 68 -1.57 -6.30 -11.31
N ALA A 69 -2.64 -5.55 -11.58
CA ALA A 69 -2.57 -4.10 -11.69
C ALA A 69 -2.20 -3.43 -10.35
N MET A 70 -2.64 -3.99 -9.22
CA MET A 70 -2.22 -3.53 -7.89
C MET A 70 -0.73 -3.77 -7.67
N ALA A 71 -0.23 -4.98 -7.97
CA ALA A 71 1.19 -5.31 -7.90
C ALA A 71 2.04 -4.37 -8.78
N TYR A 72 1.58 -4.12 -10.01
CA TYR A 72 2.24 -3.21 -10.95
C TYR A 72 2.33 -1.78 -10.41
N GLN A 73 1.27 -1.26 -9.82
CA GLN A 73 1.29 0.09 -9.24
C GLN A 73 2.20 0.17 -8.02
N ILE A 74 2.22 -0.85 -7.16
CA ILE A 74 3.16 -0.93 -6.04
C ILE A 74 4.61 -0.90 -6.55
N ALA A 75 4.93 -1.72 -7.55
CA ALA A 75 6.26 -1.75 -8.13
C ALA A 75 6.69 -0.40 -8.74
N LYS A 76 5.77 0.30 -9.40
CA LYS A 76 6.02 1.67 -9.92
C LYS A 76 6.35 2.66 -8.81
N GLU A 77 5.63 2.62 -7.70
CA GLU A 77 5.92 3.51 -6.55
C GLU A 77 7.27 3.19 -5.94
N ILE A 78 7.63 1.92 -5.80
CA ILE A 78 8.96 1.51 -5.35
C ILE A 78 10.05 2.09 -6.29
N GLY A 79 9.87 1.94 -7.60
CA GLY A 79 10.79 2.51 -8.59
C GLY A 79 10.89 4.03 -8.50
N GLN A 80 9.76 4.70 -8.29
CA GLN A 80 9.71 6.14 -8.09
C GLN A 80 10.46 6.56 -6.82
N MET A 81 10.30 5.83 -5.71
CA MET A 81 11.03 6.13 -4.48
C MET A 81 12.53 5.82 -4.59
N ALA A 82 12.93 4.83 -5.37
CA ALA A 82 14.34 4.56 -5.64
C ALA A 82 15.04 5.75 -6.33
N THR A 83 14.32 6.51 -7.16
CA THR A 83 14.88 7.74 -7.77
C THR A 83 15.14 8.85 -6.74
N VAL A 84 14.31 8.96 -5.70
CA VAL A 84 14.50 9.90 -4.59
C VAL A 84 15.80 9.58 -3.85
N LEU A 85 16.12 8.29 -3.70
CA LEU A 85 17.36 7.79 -3.10
C LEU A 85 18.52 7.71 -4.10
N LYS A 86 18.35 8.20 -5.33
CA LYS A 86 19.37 8.17 -6.41
C LYS A 86 19.89 6.77 -6.72
N GLY A 87 19.10 5.75 -6.46
CA GLY A 87 19.47 4.35 -6.63
C GLY A 87 20.28 3.75 -5.45
N GLU A 88 20.59 4.53 -4.43
CA GLU A 88 21.29 4.06 -3.22
C GLU A 88 20.26 3.42 -2.27
N VAL A 89 19.86 2.19 -2.58
CA VAL A 89 18.84 1.44 -1.84
C VAL A 89 19.48 0.17 -1.27
N ASP A 90 19.50 0.05 0.04
CA ASP A 90 20.06 -1.13 0.72
C ASP A 90 19.14 -2.34 0.64
N ALA A 91 17.82 -2.12 0.76
CA ALA A 91 16.81 -3.17 0.71
C ALA A 91 15.42 -2.60 0.39
N ILE A 92 14.58 -3.45 -0.21
CA ILE A 92 13.15 -3.25 -0.36
C ILE A 92 12.46 -4.19 0.61
N VAL A 93 11.67 -3.65 1.55
CA VAL A 93 10.93 -4.44 2.53
C VAL A 93 9.44 -4.30 2.27
N MET A 94 8.77 -5.42 2.03
CA MET A 94 7.32 -5.49 1.93
C MET A 94 6.73 -6.06 3.21
N THR A 95 5.82 -5.31 3.84
CA THR A 95 5.19 -5.66 5.12
C THR A 95 3.68 -5.37 5.09
N GLY A 96 3.00 -5.55 6.20
CA GLY A 96 1.56 -5.34 6.33
C GLY A 96 0.73 -6.54 5.89
N GLY A 97 -0.61 -6.42 6.00
CA GLY A 97 -1.54 -7.52 5.73
C GLY A 97 -1.49 -8.06 4.31
N VAL A 98 -1.25 -7.22 3.30
CA VAL A 98 -1.17 -7.66 1.89
C VAL A 98 0.07 -8.49 1.57
N SER A 99 1.11 -8.39 2.40
CA SER A 99 2.35 -9.14 2.22
C SER A 99 2.24 -10.63 2.55
N TYR A 100 1.13 -11.07 3.16
CA TYR A 100 0.80 -12.49 3.27
C TYR A 100 0.46 -13.15 1.91
N SER A 101 0.15 -12.36 0.89
CA SER A 101 -0.13 -12.89 -0.44
C SER A 101 1.18 -13.13 -1.20
N GLU A 102 1.60 -14.39 -1.29
CA GLU A 102 2.78 -14.78 -2.08
C GLU A 102 2.63 -14.39 -3.55
N ASN A 103 1.42 -14.50 -4.10
CA ASN A 103 1.14 -14.09 -5.48
C ASN A 103 1.46 -12.60 -5.68
N LEU A 104 0.99 -11.72 -4.79
CA LEU A 104 1.27 -10.29 -4.87
C LEU A 104 2.75 -9.99 -4.68
N THR A 105 3.35 -10.54 -3.63
CA THR A 105 4.75 -10.26 -3.28
C THR A 105 5.72 -10.75 -4.34
N ASN A 106 5.44 -11.91 -4.98
CA ASN A 106 6.25 -12.42 -6.08
C ASN A 106 6.14 -11.55 -7.33
N GLN A 107 4.94 -11.11 -7.71
CA GLN A 107 4.76 -10.19 -8.84
C GLN A 107 5.51 -8.87 -8.62
N VAL A 108 5.45 -8.30 -7.41
CA VAL A 108 6.21 -7.08 -7.07
C VAL A 108 7.71 -7.36 -7.14
N LYS A 109 8.17 -8.46 -6.54
CA LYS A 109 9.57 -8.87 -6.54
C LYS A 109 10.15 -8.95 -7.96
N GLU A 110 9.44 -9.61 -8.88
CA GLU A 110 9.88 -9.73 -10.27
C GLU A 110 10.15 -8.37 -10.93
N MET A 111 9.34 -7.37 -10.58
CA MET A 111 9.44 -6.03 -11.17
C MET A 111 10.49 -5.13 -10.51
N VAL A 112 10.91 -5.40 -9.26
CA VAL A 112 11.75 -4.46 -8.50
C VAL A 112 13.09 -5.03 -8.05
N SER A 113 13.34 -6.34 -8.20
CA SER A 113 14.58 -7.01 -7.73
C SER A 113 15.87 -6.48 -8.34
N PHE A 114 15.78 -5.74 -9.44
CA PHE A 114 16.94 -5.07 -10.07
C PHE A 114 17.40 -3.83 -9.28
N ILE A 115 16.56 -3.30 -8.37
CA ILE A 115 16.87 -2.09 -7.60
C ILE A 115 17.72 -2.45 -6.38
N ALA A 116 17.26 -3.43 -5.58
CA ALA A 116 17.92 -3.85 -4.33
C ALA A 116 17.40 -5.22 -3.86
N PRO A 117 18.04 -5.85 -2.86
CA PRO A 117 17.52 -7.05 -2.22
C PRO A 117 16.09 -6.87 -1.73
N TYR A 118 15.22 -7.84 -2.05
CA TYR A 118 13.80 -7.78 -1.70
C TYR A 118 13.49 -8.75 -0.56
N MET A 119 12.87 -8.23 0.49
CA MET A 119 12.48 -8.99 1.67
C MET A 119 10.99 -8.86 1.92
N VAL A 120 10.36 -9.93 2.42
CA VAL A 120 8.94 -9.93 2.82
C VAL A 120 8.89 -10.24 4.31
N ILE A 121 8.29 -9.32 5.08
CA ILE A 121 8.05 -9.46 6.52
C ILE A 121 6.55 -9.28 6.72
N PRO A 122 5.76 -10.38 6.62
CA PRO A 122 4.31 -10.30 6.71
C PRO A 122 3.87 -9.91 8.12
N GLY A 123 2.77 -9.17 8.20
CA GLY A 123 2.13 -8.83 9.45
C GLY A 123 2.18 -7.36 9.79
N GLU A 124 1.45 -7.04 10.83
CA GLU A 124 1.28 -5.69 11.37
C GLU A 124 1.36 -5.80 12.90
N ASP A 125 2.57 -6.09 13.42
CA ASP A 125 2.80 -6.14 14.87
C ASP A 125 2.91 -4.72 15.47
N GLU A 126 2.04 -3.80 15.01
CA GLU A 126 2.07 -2.39 15.39
C GLU A 126 1.95 -2.19 16.91
N MET A 127 1.04 -2.93 17.54
CA MET A 127 0.84 -2.82 19.01
C MET A 127 2.07 -3.29 19.76
N LEU A 128 2.71 -4.38 19.31
CA LEU A 128 3.94 -4.87 19.91
C LEU A 128 5.09 -3.88 19.68
N ALA A 129 5.27 -3.38 18.47
CA ALA A 129 6.32 -2.41 18.15
C ALA A 129 6.17 -1.10 18.93
N LEU A 130 4.92 -0.61 19.11
CA LEU A 130 4.64 0.57 19.92
C LEU A 130 4.94 0.32 21.42
N ALA A 131 4.54 -0.85 21.93
CA ALA A 131 4.82 -1.23 23.31
C ALA A 131 6.32 -1.37 23.56
N GLU A 132 7.05 -2.06 22.71
CA GLU A 132 8.51 -2.23 22.83
C GLU A 132 9.24 -0.89 22.72
N GLY A 133 8.85 -0.02 21.77
CA GLY A 133 9.41 1.33 21.65
C GLY A 133 9.21 2.16 22.92
N THR A 134 8.01 2.10 23.49
CA THR A 134 7.70 2.79 24.74
C THR A 134 8.52 2.22 25.91
N VAL A 135 8.63 0.91 26.01
CA VAL A 135 9.41 0.24 27.08
C VAL A 135 10.89 0.61 27.02
N ARG A 136 11.51 0.67 25.82
CA ARG A 136 12.90 1.12 25.66
C ARG A 136 13.12 2.53 26.21
N VAL A 137 12.18 3.44 25.94
CA VAL A 137 12.24 4.80 26.50
C VAL A 137 12.10 4.80 28.03
N LEU A 138 11.13 4.05 28.56
CA LEU A 138 10.90 3.96 30.00
C LEU A 138 12.07 3.34 30.77
N ASN A 139 12.75 2.38 30.15
CA ASN A 139 13.95 1.75 30.72
C ASN A 139 15.22 2.61 30.55
N GLY A 140 15.14 3.74 29.85
CA GLY A 140 16.30 4.59 29.58
C GLY A 140 17.26 4.05 28.51
N GLU A 141 16.89 3.01 27.79
CA GLU A 141 17.63 2.42 26.68
C GLU A 141 17.63 3.34 25.45
N GLU A 142 16.55 4.13 25.31
CA GLU A 142 16.37 5.09 24.23
C GLU A 142 15.84 6.42 24.79
N LYS A 143 16.29 7.54 24.24
CA LYS A 143 15.76 8.85 24.62
C LYS A 143 14.46 9.15 23.89
N ALA A 144 13.49 9.69 24.62
CA ALA A 144 12.27 10.21 24.00
C ALA A 144 12.64 11.33 23.02
N LYS A 145 12.15 11.22 21.80
CA LYS A 145 12.31 12.24 20.76
C LYS A 145 11.33 13.38 20.99
N ILE A 146 11.79 14.60 20.79
CA ILE A 146 10.96 15.79 20.83
C ILE A 146 10.73 16.22 19.38
N TYR A 147 9.49 16.14 18.92
CA TYR A 147 9.12 16.35 17.51
C TYR A 147 9.67 17.66 16.96
N GLU A 148 9.54 18.75 17.70
CA GLU A 148 9.98 20.11 17.31
C GLU A 148 11.50 20.20 17.09
N ASN A 149 12.28 19.32 17.72
CA ASN A 149 13.72 19.31 17.63
C ASN A 149 14.28 18.34 16.58
N GLU A 150 13.46 17.33 16.22
CA GLU A 150 13.91 16.20 15.38
C GLU A 150 13.44 16.33 13.92
N VAL A 151 12.35 17.08 13.69
CA VAL A 151 11.84 17.34 12.34
C VAL A 151 12.38 18.67 11.84
N LYS A 152 13.40 18.60 10.99
CA LYS A 152 13.83 19.77 10.20
C LYS A 152 12.87 19.88 9.01
N LEU A 153 12.01 20.89 9.03
CA LEU A 153 11.19 21.32 7.90
C LEU A 153 12.06 21.99 6.85
#